data_40daffb1a904dfba3d78db4e3c1e1f74
#
_entry.id   40daffb1a904dfba3d78db4e3c1e1f74
#
_cell.length_a   1.000
_cell.length_b   1.000
_cell.length_c   1.000
_cell.angle_alpha   90.00
_cell.angle_beta   90.00
_cell.angle_gamma   90.00
#
_symmetry.space_group_name_H-M   'P 1'
#
loop_
_entity.id
_entity.type
_entity.pdbx_description
1 polymer ?
#
loop_
_entity_poly.entity_id
_entity_poly.type
_entity_poly.pdbx_seq_one_letter_code
_entity_poly.pdbx_strand_id
1 'polypeptide(L)'
;LREFTITTAFDILTLTDPVDLILTTPNSSAGNSAGFAFNSDGTKLFVADLTNDEIDVYSLSVGFDLDETISYQSSQSLDISAESANPRSVIFSRDGTTMFVLQDGQVDEYVLTTGYDLTTATFVESKGGTGTGAFAIELNRCSSCDGRELFLAVNHQDRIRQHRLPAAYNLSTPTVTFSPADNATNVALDANIVLTFSEAMDVEEGNITIKKTTGDTTVETIDVTSGQVTGTGTATIT
;
A
#
# COMPACT_ATOMS: atom_id res chain seq x y z
N LEU A 1 13.08 12.15 -15.72
CA LEU A 1 12.07 11.24 -16.29
C LEU A 1 12.13 11.30 -17.80
N ARG A 2 11.90 10.17 -18.44
CA ARG A 2 11.97 10.08 -19.91
C ARG A 2 10.73 9.34 -20.43
N GLU A 3 10.04 9.96 -21.37
CA GLU A 3 8.90 9.38 -22.08
C GLU A 3 9.34 8.88 -23.45
N PHE A 4 8.74 7.78 -23.90
CA PHE A 4 8.87 7.23 -25.24
C PHE A 4 7.49 6.93 -25.80
N THR A 5 7.23 7.29 -27.03
CA THR A 5 6.00 6.88 -27.71
C THR A 5 6.18 5.53 -28.37
N ILE A 6 5.26 4.60 -28.13
CA ILE A 6 5.18 3.30 -28.79
C ILE A 6 4.04 3.36 -29.81
N THR A 7 4.34 3.31 -31.10
CA THR A 7 3.32 3.41 -32.17
C THR A 7 2.51 2.13 -32.34
N THR A 8 3.05 0.99 -31.90
CA THR A 8 2.32 -0.28 -31.83
C THR A 8 2.34 -0.79 -30.41
N ALA A 9 1.18 -0.97 -29.79
CA ALA A 9 1.07 -1.35 -28.38
C ALA A 9 1.92 -2.58 -28.06
N PHE A 10 2.73 -2.47 -26.99
CA PHE A 10 3.67 -3.49 -26.50
C PHE A 10 4.79 -3.91 -27.46
N ASP A 11 5.03 -3.17 -28.53
CA ASP A 11 6.15 -3.42 -29.44
C ASP A 11 7.26 -2.39 -29.25
N ILE A 12 8.28 -2.78 -28.49
CA ILE A 12 9.44 -1.94 -28.16
C ILE A 12 10.25 -1.51 -29.40
N LEU A 13 10.13 -2.22 -30.53
CA LEU A 13 10.80 -1.86 -31.77
C LEU A 13 10.19 -0.62 -32.44
N THR A 14 9.02 -0.18 -31.96
CA THR A 14 8.33 1.02 -32.46
C THR A 14 8.54 2.24 -31.57
N LEU A 15 9.49 2.21 -30.63
CA LEU A 15 9.85 3.38 -29.81
C LEU A 15 10.33 4.54 -30.70
N THR A 16 9.82 5.72 -30.41
CA THR A 16 10.27 6.98 -31.03
C THR A 16 11.26 7.71 -30.12
N ASP A 17 11.75 8.85 -30.56
CA ASP A 17 12.69 9.67 -29.79
C ASP A 17 12.09 10.03 -28.42
N PRO A 18 12.92 9.97 -27.36
CA PRO A 18 12.45 10.25 -26.00
C PRO A 18 12.24 11.73 -25.75
N VAL A 19 11.22 12.04 -24.97
CA VAL A 19 11.04 13.32 -24.30
C VAL A 19 11.66 13.27 -22.92
N ASP A 20 12.48 14.22 -22.59
CA ASP A 20 13.14 14.34 -21.29
C ASP A 20 12.45 15.41 -20.43
N LEU A 21 11.78 14.99 -19.38
CA LEU A 21 11.35 15.89 -18.32
C LEU A 21 12.51 16.15 -17.35
N ILE A 22 12.98 17.39 -17.31
CA ILE A 22 13.92 17.85 -16.30
C ILE A 22 13.07 18.34 -15.11
N LEU A 23 13.13 17.59 -14.01
CA LEU A 23 12.44 17.96 -12.78
C LEU A 23 13.17 19.15 -12.14
N THR A 24 12.52 20.31 -12.13
CA THR A 24 13.04 21.52 -11.47
C THR A 24 12.15 21.84 -10.29
N THR A 25 12.57 21.47 -9.09
CA THR A 25 11.97 22.02 -7.86
C THR A 25 12.76 23.26 -7.45
N PRO A 26 12.16 24.25 -6.79
CA PRO A 26 12.88 25.43 -6.28
C PRO A 26 14.03 25.10 -5.33
N ASN A 27 13.97 23.94 -4.69
CA ASN A 27 14.96 23.45 -3.73
C ASN A 27 15.87 22.34 -4.29
N SER A 28 15.71 21.94 -5.55
CA SER A 28 16.53 20.86 -6.09
C SER A 28 17.95 21.33 -6.33
N SER A 29 18.81 21.04 -5.39
CA SER A 29 20.20 20.77 -5.72
C SER A 29 20.19 19.55 -6.64
N ALA A 30 20.26 19.77 -7.93
CA ALA A 30 20.33 18.81 -9.03
C ALA A 30 20.30 17.33 -8.58
N GLY A 31 19.13 16.76 -8.43
CA GLY A 31 18.88 15.46 -8.95
C GLY A 31 19.21 14.23 -8.15
N ASN A 32 18.46 13.95 -7.09
CA ASN A 32 18.35 12.55 -6.65
C ASN A 32 16.87 12.11 -6.58
N SER A 33 16.13 12.36 -7.65
CA SER A 33 14.82 11.71 -7.84
C SER A 33 15.04 10.22 -8.07
N ALA A 34 14.38 9.37 -7.28
CA ALA A 34 14.57 7.93 -7.36
C ALA A 34 13.42 7.23 -8.08
N GLY A 35 12.24 7.20 -7.48
CA GLY A 35 11.06 6.56 -8.04
C GLY A 35 9.93 7.55 -8.27
N PHE A 36 8.97 7.16 -9.08
CA PHE A 36 7.81 7.99 -9.38
C PHE A 36 6.54 7.16 -9.56
N ALA A 37 5.39 7.81 -9.44
CA ALA A 37 4.09 7.25 -9.74
C ALA A 37 3.19 8.31 -10.40
N PHE A 38 2.24 7.86 -11.20
CA PHE A 38 1.15 8.71 -11.68
C PHE A 38 -0.14 8.40 -10.91
N ASN A 39 -1.05 9.37 -10.87
CA ASN A 39 -2.44 9.08 -10.52
C ASN A 39 -3.14 8.32 -11.67
N SER A 40 -4.38 7.92 -11.47
CA SER A 40 -5.10 7.02 -12.39
C SER A 40 -5.32 7.59 -13.80
N ASP A 41 -5.40 8.89 -13.97
CA ASP A 41 -5.60 9.58 -15.25
C ASP A 41 -4.33 10.24 -15.81
N GLY A 42 -3.20 10.12 -15.10
CA GLY A 42 -1.90 10.65 -15.51
C GLY A 42 -1.73 12.16 -15.36
N THR A 43 -2.71 12.88 -14.82
CA THR A 43 -2.66 14.35 -14.67
C THR A 43 -1.81 14.81 -13.49
N LYS A 44 -1.45 13.90 -12.58
CA LYS A 44 -0.50 14.13 -11.50
C LYS A 44 0.66 13.14 -11.57
N LEU A 45 1.86 13.65 -11.39
CA LEU A 45 3.09 12.87 -11.23
C LEU A 45 3.63 13.11 -9.81
N PHE A 46 3.91 12.03 -9.11
CA PHE A 46 4.52 12.01 -7.78
C PHE A 46 5.95 11.50 -7.90
N VAL A 47 6.89 12.19 -7.30
CA VAL A 47 8.32 11.87 -7.40
C VAL A 47 8.93 11.79 -6.00
N ALA A 48 9.61 10.69 -5.72
CA ALA A 48 10.39 10.55 -4.49
C ALA A 48 11.69 11.37 -4.61
N ASP A 49 11.84 12.43 -3.81
CA ASP A 49 13.04 13.26 -3.73
C ASP A 49 13.93 12.83 -2.55
N LEU A 50 15.05 12.19 -2.87
CA LEU A 50 16.03 11.74 -1.87
C LEU A 50 16.77 12.88 -1.19
N THR A 51 16.80 14.07 -1.78
CA THR A 51 17.60 15.18 -1.26
C THR A 51 16.85 15.94 -0.17
N ASN A 52 15.57 16.10 -0.35
CA ASN A 52 14.72 16.88 0.56
C ASN A 52 13.86 16.01 1.47
N ASP A 53 13.89 14.67 1.31
CA ASP A 53 13.00 13.74 2.02
C ASP A 53 11.52 14.08 1.81
N GLU A 54 11.15 14.31 0.54
CA GLU A 54 9.80 14.73 0.13
C GLU A 54 9.23 13.81 -0.94
N ILE A 55 7.91 13.79 -1.04
CA ILE A 55 7.20 13.32 -2.23
C ILE A 55 6.71 14.56 -2.97
N ASP A 56 7.39 14.89 -4.05
CA ASP A 56 7.07 16.01 -4.92
C ASP A 56 5.85 15.75 -5.78
N VAL A 57 5.03 16.77 -5.99
CA VAL A 57 3.85 16.70 -6.85
C VAL A 57 4.00 17.62 -8.06
N TYR A 58 3.73 17.06 -9.23
CA TYR A 58 3.65 17.81 -10.49
C TYR A 58 2.28 17.60 -11.13
N SER A 59 1.69 18.68 -11.65
CA SER A 59 0.48 18.62 -12.47
C SER A 59 0.84 18.61 -13.95
N LEU A 60 0.22 17.74 -14.72
CA LEU A 60 0.33 17.66 -16.18
C LEU A 60 -0.95 18.20 -16.81
N SER A 61 -0.82 19.03 -17.83
CA SER A 61 -1.99 19.56 -18.59
C SER A 61 -2.68 18.49 -19.41
N VAL A 62 -1.92 17.48 -19.84
CA VAL A 62 -2.42 16.26 -20.51
C VAL A 62 -1.89 15.05 -19.76
N GLY A 63 -2.77 14.10 -19.45
CA GLY A 63 -2.39 12.93 -18.67
C GLY A 63 -1.38 12.04 -19.38
N PHE A 64 -0.31 11.63 -18.66
CA PHE A 64 0.79 10.80 -19.15
C PHE A 64 1.61 11.41 -20.29
N ASP A 65 1.51 12.70 -20.52
CA ASP A 65 2.19 13.39 -21.61
C ASP A 65 3.23 14.37 -21.04
N LEU A 66 4.51 14.09 -21.25
CA LEU A 66 5.63 14.91 -20.78
C LEU A 66 6.04 16.01 -21.76
N ASP A 67 5.51 16.00 -22.99
CA ASP A 67 5.72 17.05 -23.99
C ASP A 67 4.93 18.32 -23.68
N GLU A 68 3.88 18.18 -22.89
CA GLU A 68 2.95 19.24 -22.59
C GLU A 68 3.34 20.02 -21.32
N THR A 69 2.51 20.95 -20.90
CA THR A 69 2.82 21.80 -19.73
C THR A 69 2.80 21.00 -18.44
N ILE A 70 3.93 21.04 -17.72
CA ILE A 70 4.11 20.42 -16.40
C ILE A 70 4.44 21.49 -15.39
N SER A 71 3.78 21.46 -14.24
CA SER A 71 3.94 22.45 -13.19
C SER A 71 4.17 21.79 -11.82
N TYR A 72 5.25 22.17 -11.14
CA TYR A 72 5.51 21.77 -9.76
C TYR A 72 4.49 22.37 -8.80
N GLN A 73 3.98 21.56 -7.89
CA GLN A 73 2.92 21.89 -6.93
C GLN A 73 3.46 21.87 -5.50
N SER A 74 4.30 22.83 -5.12
CA SER A 74 4.94 22.86 -3.80
C SER A 74 3.96 22.81 -2.60
N SER A 75 2.77 23.38 -2.75
CA SER A 75 1.74 23.33 -1.70
C SER A 75 1.03 21.97 -1.57
N GLN A 76 1.25 21.07 -2.53
CA GLN A 76 0.71 19.70 -2.55
C GLN A 76 1.78 18.65 -2.27
N SER A 77 3.06 19.01 -2.29
CA SER A 77 4.17 18.10 -1.94
C SER A 77 4.14 17.76 -0.45
N LEU A 78 4.60 16.56 -0.10
CA LEU A 78 4.57 16.04 1.26
C LEU A 78 6.00 15.89 1.79
N ASP A 79 6.33 16.62 2.86
CA ASP A 79 7.53 16.41 3.67
C ASP A 79 7.34 15.13 4.50
N ILE A 80 8.22 14.17 4.31
CA ILE A 80 8.22 12.88 5.00
C ILE A 80 9.46 12.69 5.87
N SER A 81 10.24 13.75 6.09
CA SER A 81 11.52 13.69 6.82
C SER A 81 11.39 13.21 8.28
N ALA A 82 10.18 13.32 8.85
CA ALA A 82 9.90 12.85 10.21
C ALA A 82 9.85 11.31 10.32
N GLU A 83 9.39 10.64 9.26
CA GLU A 83 9.18 9.18 9.23
C GLU A 83 10.21 8.47 8.33
N SER A 84 10.63 9.14 7.27
CA SER A 84 11.42 8.57 6.19
C SER A 84 12.60 9.46 5.81
N ALA A 85 13.76 8.87 5.69
CA ALA A 85 14.93 9.51 5.08
C ALA A 85 15.32 8.75 3.81
N ASN A 86 15.62 9.49 2.74
CA ASN A 86 16.02 8.94 1.44
C ASN A 86 14.92 8.08 0.78
N PRO A 87 13.74 8.64 0.48
CA PRO A 87 12.69 7.92 -0.22
C PRO A 87 13.16 7.48 -1.61
N ARG A 88 12.97 6.21 -1.94
CA ARG A 88 13.46 5.60 -3.18
C ARG A 88 12.38 5.34 -4.21
N SER A 89 11.15 5.14 -3.75
CA SER A 89 10.02 4.89 -4.64
C SER A 89 8.72 5.19 -3.92
N VAL A 90 7.72 5.59 -4.66
CA VAL A 90 6.36 5.87 -4.19
C VAL A 90 5.37 5.10 -5.04
N ILE A 91 4.31 4.60 -4.43
CA ILE A 91 3.23 3.91 -5.12
C ILE A 91 1.91 4.13 -4.38
N PHE A 92 0.80 4.04 -5.10
CA PHE A 92 -0.54 4.23 -4.55
C PHE A 92 -1.39 2.98 -4.74
N SER A 93 -2.38 2.81 -3.86
CA SER A 93 -3.54 1.98 -4.12
C SER A 93 -4.25 2.45 -5.40
N ARG A 94 -5.09 1.60 -5.95
CA ARG A 94 -5.77 1.89 -7.22
C ARG A 94 -6.62 3.17 -7.18
N ASP A 95 -7.26 3.45 -6.05
CA ASP A 95 -8.10 4.63 -5.82
C ASP A 95 -7.31 5.83 -5.26
N GLY A 96 -6.01 5.64 -5.00
CA GLY A 96 -5.12 6.66 -4.48
C GLY A 96 -5.30 6.98 -3.00
N THR A 97 -6.11 6.22 -2.27
CA THR A 97 -6.38 6.50 -0.85
C THR A 97 -5.33 5.92 0.09
N THR A 98 -4.47 5.03 -0.38
CA THR A 98 -3.29 4.56 0.34
C THR A 98 -2.04 4.85 -0.49
N MET A 99 -1.00 5.37 0.15
CA MET A 99 0.31 5.59 -0.43
C MET A 99 1.35 4.78 0.35
N PHE A 100 2.24 4.11 -0.38
CA PHE A 100 3.43 3.47 0.18
C PHE A 100 4.68 4.18 -0.32
N VAL A 101 5.59 4.46 0.61
CA VAL A 101 6.90 5.02 0.31
C VAL A 101 7.96 3.99 0.68
N LEU A 102 8.76 3.59 -0.31
CA LEU A 102 9.90 2.73 -0.10
C LEU A 102 11.11 3.58 0.26
N GLN A 103 11.77 3.23 1.34
CA GLN A 103 13.08 3.73 1.72
C GLN A 103 14.06 2.57 1.96
N ASP A 104 15.28 2.85 2.42
CA ASP A 104 16.29 1.80 2.61
C ASP A 104 15.93 0.89 3.80
N GLY A 105 15.42 -0.28 3.47
CA GLY A 105 15.12 -1.34 4.44
C GLY A 105 13.70 -1.33 5.00
N GLN A 106 12.84 -0.37 4.64
CA GLN A 106 11.44 -0.32 5.11
C GLN A 106 10.48 0.25 4.08
N VAL A 107 9.19 0.04 4.33
CA VAL A 107 8.08 0.66 3.61
C VAL A 107 7.22 1.41 4.61
N ASP A 108 6.91 2.65 4.31
CA ASP A 108 6.03 3.51 5.09
C ASP A 108 4.65 3.56 4.43
N GLU A 109 3.61 3.50 5.25
CA GLU A 109 2.22 3.59 4.82
C GLU A 109 1.61 4.92 5.22
N TYR A 110 0.91 5.55 4.28
CA TYR A 110 0.12 6.76 4.48
C TYR A 110 -1.30 6.52 3.96
N VAL A 111 -2.29 6.96 4.73
CA VAL A 111 -3.70 6.99 4.32
C VAL A 111 -4.09 8.41 3.94
N LEU A 112 -4.77 8.54 2.81
CA LEU A 112 -5.25 9.80 2.26
C LEU A 112 -6.78 9.84 2.31
N THR A 113 -7.36 10.90 2.88
CA THR A 113 -8.83 11.04 2.91
C THR A 113 -9.39 11.42 1.53
N THR A 114 -8.55 11.96 0.66
CA THR A 114 -8.87 12.22 -0.75
C THR A 114 -7.81 11.55 -1.61
N GLY A 115 -8.20 10.65 -2.50
CA GLY A 115 -7.27 9.90 -3.32
C GLY A 115 -6.33 10.80 -4.13
N TYR A 116 -5.03 10.49 -4.12
CA TYR A 116 -3.97 11.25 -4.79
C TYR A 116 -3.85 12.74 -4.37
N ASP A 117 -4.31 13.09 -3.17
CA ASP A 117 -4.13 14.41 -2.58
C ASP A 117 -3.25 14.30 -1.33
N LEU A 118 -1.94 14.57 -1.50
CA LEU A 118 -0.97 14.43 -0.42
C LEU A 118 -1.20 15.42 0.73
N THR A 119 -1.95 16.50 0.52
CA THR A 119 -2.32 17.43 1.61
C THR A 119 -3.22 16.77 2.65
N THR A 120 -3.84 15.64 2.30
CA THR A 120 -4.72 14.85 3.17
C THR A 120 -4.04 13.59 3.73
N ALA A 121 -2.75 13.40 3.45
CA ALA A 121 -2.00 12.24 3.86
C ALA A 121 -1.76 12.23 5.38
N THR A 122 -1.94 11.06 5.97
CA THR A 122 -1.62 10.80 7.38
C THR A 122 -0.76 9.54 7.44
N PHE A 123 0.38 9.65 8.10
CA PHE A 123 1.25 8.50 8.35
C PHE A 123 0.54 7.47 9.23
N VAL A 124 0.67 6.19 8.88
CA VAL A 124 0.08 5.06 9.60
C VAL A 124 1.16 4.28 10.35
N GLU A 125 2.07 3.69 9.61
CA GLU A 125 3.17 2.90 10.19
C GLU A 125 4.31 2.67 9.21
N SER A 126 5.44 2.19 9.75
CA SER A 126 6.59 1.71 9.00
C SER A 126 6.76 0.21 9.18
N LYS A 127 7.00 -0.51 8.10
CA LYS A 127 7.35 -1.94 8.11
C LYS A 127 8.79 -2.13 7.64
N GLY A 128 9.63 -2.52 8.60
CA GLY A 128 11.01 -2.91 8.31
C GLY A 128 11.11 -4.34 7.75
N GLY A 129 12.35 -4.75 7.41
CA GLY A 129 12.63 -6.11 6.93
C GLY A 129 12.52 -6.29 5.43
N THR A 130 12.31 -5.22 4.67
CA THR A 130 12.33 -5.23 3.20
C THR A 130 13.72 -5.56 2.65
N GLY A 131 14.74 -5.43 3.49
CA GLY A 131 16.14 -5.63 3.15
C GLY A 131 16.79 -4.35 2.64
N THR A 132 18.07 -4.14 2.99
CA THR A 132 18.85 -3.02 2.47
C THR A 132 19.01 -3.13 0.95
N GLY A 133 18.94 -2.00 0.26
CA GLY A 133 19.10 -1.94 -1.19
C GLY A 133 17.85 -2.25 -2.02
N ALA A 134 16.67 -2.16 -1.46
CA ALA A 134 15.44 -2.13 -2.25
C ALA A 134 15.35 -0.78 -3.00
N PHE A 135 15.00 -0.82 -4.31
CA PHE A 135 14.94 0.35 -5.18
C PHE A 135 13.59 0.63 -5.80
N ALA A 136 12.76 -0.39 -5.93
CA ALA A 136 11.45 -0.24 -6.53
C ALA A 136 10.42 -1.07 -5.77
N ILE A 137 9.21 -0.53 -5.74
CA ILE A 137 8.04 -1.12 -5.12
C ILE A 137 6.91 -1.18 -6.15
N GLU A 138 6.14 -2.26 -6.14
CA GLU A 138 4.94 -2.43 -6.96
C GLU A 138 3.87 -3.16 -6.18
N LEU A 139 2.61 -2.87 -6.48
CA LEU A 139 1.42 -3.51 -5.91
C LEU A 139 0.64 -4.25 -6.99
N ASN A 140 -0.06 -5.32 -6.63
CA ASN A 140 -1.03 -5.95 -7.50
C ASN A 140 -2.30 -5.09 -7.59
N ARG A 141 -2.32 -4.12 -8.51
CA ARG A 141 -3.40 -3.14 -8.68
C ARG A 141 -4.36 -3.45 -9.83
N CYS A 142 -4.37 -4.65 -10.36
CA CYS A 142 -5.30 -5.02 -11.42
C CYS A 142 -6.76 -4.99 -10.92
N SER A 143 -7.73 -4.90 -11.86
CA SER A 143 -9.15 -4.76 -11.49
C SER A 143 -9.74 -5.98 -10.76
N SER A 144 -9.09 -7.12 -10.88
CA SER A 144 -9.47 -8.39 -10.23
C SER A 144 -8.51 -8.81 -9.11
N CYS A 145 -7.51 -7.97 -8.78
CA CYS A 145 -6.56 -8.25 -7.73
C CYS A 145 -7.12 -7.85 -6.35
N ASP A 146 -6.68 -8.57 -5.32
CA ASP A 146 -7.07 -8.32 -3.95
C ASP A 146 -6.31 -7.14 -3.28
N GLY A 147 -5.32 -6.54 -3.96
CA GLY A 147 -4.51 -5.45 -3.41
C GLY A 147 -3.56 -5.87 -2.28
N ARG A 148 -3.35 -7.16 -2.08
CA ARG A 148 -2.58 -7.70 -0.94
C ARG A 148 -1.15 -8.12 -1.28
N GLU A 149 -0.73 -8.02 -2.52
CA GLU A 149 0.62 -8.40 -2.93
C GLU A 149 1.50 -7.18 -3.17
N LEU A 150 2.59 -7.08 -2.41
CA LEU A 150 3.61 -6.07 -2.53
C LEU A 150 4.89 -6.70 -3.06
N PHE A 151 5.45 -6.14 -4.12
CA PHE A 151 6.68 -6.62 -4.74
C PHE A 151 7.79 -5.58 -4.58
N LEU A 152 8.97 -6.04 -4.20
CA LEU A 152 10.16 -5.22 -4.01
C LEU A 152 11.29 -5.71 -4.89
N ALA A 153 11.88 -4.84 -5.69
CA ALA A 153 13.13 -5.13 -6.38
C ALA A 153 14.32 -4.82 -5.46
N VAL A 154 15.15 -5.82 -5.17
CA VAL A 154 16.29 -5.71 -4.25
C VAL A 154 17.59 -5.89 -5.01
N ASN A 155 18.35 -4.80 -5.18
CA ASN A 155 19.56 -4.74 -6.04
C ASN A 155 20.69 -5.66 -5.57
N HIS A 156 21.07 -5.58 -4.28
CA HIS A 156 22.24 -6.34 -3.80
C HIS A 156 22.05 -7.86 -3.73
N GLN A 157 20.89 -8.37 -4.12
CA GLN A 157 20.56 -9.78 -4.01
C GLN A 157 19.99 -10.35 -5.31
N ASP A 158 19.93 -9.54 -6.37
CA ASP A 158 19.40 -9.90 -7.70
C ASP A 158 18.06 -10.64 -7.60
N ARG A 159 17.15 -10.12 -6.79
CA ARG A 159 15.87 -10.76 -6.50
C ARG A 159 14.69 -9.80 -6.46
N ILE A 160 13.53 -10.36 -6.78
CA ILE A 160 12.23 -9.78 -6.44
C ILE A 160 11.74 -10.45 -5.16
N ARG A 161 11.32 -9.67 -4.18
CA ARG A 161 10.63 -10.15 -2.99
C ARG A 161 9.14 -9.87 -3.13
N GLN A 162 8.35 -10.85 -2.77
CA GLN A 162 6.90 -10.73 -2.63
C GLN A 162 6.58 -10.73 -1.13
N HIS A 163 5.76 -9.78 -0.73
CA HIS A 163 5.18 -9.69 0.60
C HIS A 163 3.68 -9.71 0.47
N ARG A 164 3.01 -10.54 1.25
CA ARG A 164 1.55 -10.50 1.36
C ARG A 164 1.18 -9.55 2.48
N LEU A 165 0.39 -8.55 2.15
CA LEU A 165 -0.16 -7.61 3.11
C LEU A 165 -1.25 -8.29 3.95
N PRO A 166 -1.40 -7.95 5.24
CA PRO A 166 -2.46 -8.49 6.10
C PRO A 166 -3.85 -8.19 5.56
N ALA A 167 -4.05 -6.99 5.02
CA ALA A 167 -5.28 -6.59 4.33
C ALA A 167 -4.95 -5.87 3.01
N ALA A 168 -5.97 -5.61 2.20
CA ALA A 168 -5.81 -4.89 0.94
C ALA A 168 -5.23 -3.49 1.20
N TYR A 169 -4.08 -3.21 0.57
CA TYR A 169 -3.38 -1.93 0.71
C TYR A 169 -3.12 -1.48 2.16
N ASN A 170 -2.86 -2.42 3.09
CA ASN A 170 -2.65 -2.13 4.50
C ASN A 170 -1.49 -2.97 5.06
N LEU A 171 -0.49 -2.31 5.67
CA LEU A 171 0.65 -2.96 6.33
C LEU A 171 0.30 -3.41 7.76
N SER A 172 -0.70 -2.79 8.38
CA SER A 172 -1.08 -3.06 9.77
C SER A 172 -1.71 -4.43 9.91
N THR A 173 -1.31 -5.17 10.93
CA THR A 173 -2.04 -6.36 11.33
C THR A 173 -3.37 -5.95 11.97
N PRO A 174 -4.50 -6.48 11.51
CA PRO A 174 -5.78 -6.16 12.11
C PRO A 174 -5.79 -6.45 13.61
N THR A 175 -6.29 -5.51 14.39
CA THR A 175 -6.63 -5.79 15.79
C THR A 175 -8.01 -6.43 15.89
N VAL A 176 -8.20 -7.30 16.87
CA VAL A 176 -9.48 -8.00 17.09
C VAL A 176 -9.94 -7.83 18.53
N THR A 177 -11.23 -7.61 18.70
CA THR A 177 -11.91 -7.69 19.98
C THR A 177 -12.93 -8.83 19.97
N PHE A 178 -13.20 -9.39 21.13
CA PHE A 178 -14.02 -10.59 21.29
C PHE A 178 -15.28 -10.27 22.09
N SER A 179 -16.41 -10.87 21.67
CA SER A 179 -17.60 -10.97 22.49
C SER A 179 -18.08 -12.44 22.45
N PRO A 180 -18.22 -13.11 23.59
CA PRO A 180 -17.92 -12.64 24.96
C PRO A 180 -16.44 -12.23 25.12
N ALA A 181 -16.19 -11.24 25.99
CA ALA A 181 -14.84 -10.79 26.29
C ALA A 181 -14.02 -11.91 26.95
N ASP A 182 -12.69 -11.81 26.83
CA ASP A 182 -11.79 -12.73 27.53
C ASP A 182 -12.08 -12.74 29.05
N ASN A 183 -12.09 -13.93 29.64
CA ASN A 183 -12.46 -14.18 31.05
C ASN A 183 -13.89 -13.75 31.43
N ALA A 184 -14.80 -13.59 30.48
CA ALA A 184 -16.20 -13.32 30.77
C ALA A 184 -16.84 -14.48 31.59
N THR A 185 -17.62 -14.12 32.59
CA THR A 185 -18.38 -15.07 33.41
C THR A 185 -19.88 -14.94 33.17
N ASN A 186 -20.64 -16.00 33.46
CA ASN A 186 -22.09 -16.05 33.25
C ASN A 186 -22.52 -15.79 31.79
N VAL A 187 -21.72 -16.24 30.85
CA VAL A 187 -22.04 -16.19 29.42
C VAL A 187 -23.25 -17.12 29.15
N ALA A 188 -24.23 -16.63 28.42
CA ALA A 188 -25.39 -17.45 28.03
C ALA A 188 -24.92 -18.62 27.12
N LEU A 189 -25.57 -19.77 27.26
CA LEU A 189 -25.19 -20.99 26.51
C LEU A 189 -25.45 -20.88 25.01
N ASP A 190 -26.27 -19.95 24.60
CA ASP A 190 -26.68 -19.63 23.23
C ASP A 190 -26.03 -18.32 22.73
N ALA A 191 -25.03 -17.79 23.46
CA ALA A 191 -24.32 -16.59 23.03
C ALA A 191 -23.44 -16.90 21.82
N ASN A 192 -23.55 -16.07 20.78
CA ASN A 192 -22.64 -16.12 19.66
C ASN A 192 -21.23 -15.68 20.07
N ILE A 193 -20.24 -16.26 19.41
CA ILE A 193 -18.86 -15.75 19.45
C ILE A 193 -18.76 -14.70 18.34
N VAL A 194 -18.46 -13.45 18.71
CA VAL A 194 -18.32 -12.34 17.77
C VAL A 194 -16.88 -11.82 17.80
N LEU A 195 -16.27 -11.76 16.65
CA LEU A 195 -14.94 -11.19 16.42
C LEU A 195 -15.12 -9.85 15.71
N THR A 196 -14.74 -8.75 16.35
CA THR A 196 -14.77 -7.43 15.72
C THR A 196 -13.35 -6.99 15.43
N PHE A 197 -13.03 -6.87 14.16
CA PHE A 197 -11.71 -6.45 13.65
C PHE A 197 -11.68 -4.94 13.41
N SER A 198 -10.49 -4.37 13.38
CA SER A 198 -10.28 -2.95 13.04
C SER A 198 -10.57 -2.63 11.57
N GLU A 199 -10.74 -3.65 10.72
CA GLU A 199 -11.01 -3.54 9.29
C GLU A 199 -11.86 -4.72 8.77
N ALA A 200 -12.32 -4.63 7.53
CA ALA A 200 -13.07 -5.72 6.91
C ALA A 200 -12.17 -6.93 6.64
N MET A 201 -12.64 -8.11 7.02
CA MET A 201 -11.92 -9.38 6.91
C MET A 201 -12.66 -10.37 6.02
N ASP A 202 -11.93 -11.04 5.14
CA ASP A 202 -12.44 -12.19 4.41
C ASP A 202 -12.12 -13.48 5.16
N VAL A 203 -13.12 -14.34 5.27
CA VAL A 203 -12.96 -15.67 5.83
C VAL A 203 -12.58 -16.62 4.68
N GLU A 204 -11.35 -17.12 4.68
CA GLU A 204 -10.84 -17.96 3.59
C GLU A 204 -10.73 -19.44 4.01
N GLU A 205 -9.92 -19.74 5.02
CA GLU A 205 -9.66 -21.11 5.47
C GLU A 205 -9.24 -21.18 6.94
N GLY A 206 -9.43 -22.32 7.56
CA GLY A 206 -9.01 -22.60 8.93
C GLY A 206 -10.15 -23.02 9.85
N ASN A 207 -9.85 -23.16 11.12
CA ASN A 207 -10.79 -23.61 12.12
C ASN A 207 -10.77 -22.77 13.39
N ILE A 208 -11.93 -22.52 13.96
CA ILE A 208 -12.09 -22.04 15.33
C ILE A 208 -12.29 -23.25 16.23
N THR A 209 -11.43 -23.44 17.23
CA THR A 209 -11.51 -24.57 18.15
C THR A 209 -11.90 -24.12 19.54
N ILE A 210 -13.03 -24.59 20.04
CA ILE A 210 -13.51 -24.37 21.38
C ILE A 210 -13.01 -25.49 22.29
N LYS A 211 -12.33 -25.14 23.37
CA LYS A 211 -11.73 -26.10 24.32
C LYS A 211 -12.20 -25.84 25.74
N LYS A 212 -12.26 -26.92 26.54
CA LYS A 212 -12.40 -26.79 28.00
C LYS A 212 -11.08 -26.32 28.60
N THR A 213 -11.14 -25.32 29.47
CA THR A 213 -9.97 -24.82 30.21
C THR A 213 -9.31 -25.91 31.07
N THR A 214 -10.12 -26.81 31.63
CA THR A 214 -9.60 -27.96 32.40
C THR A 214 -9.39 -29.14 31.47
N GLY A 215 -8.13 -29.58 31.33
CA GLY A 215 -7.77 -30.76 30.55
C GLY A 215 -7.61 -30.53 29.05
N ASP A 216 -7.67 -29.28 28.55
CA ASP A 216 -7.46 -28.89 27.14
C ASP A 216 -8.28 -29.72 26.11
N THR A 217 -9.45 -30.19 26.55
CA THR A 217 -10.28 -31.07 25.71
C THR A 217 -11.08 -30.23 24.72
N THR A 218 -10.98 -30.56 23.44
CA THR A 218 -11.78 -29.94 22.38
C THR A 218 -13.27 -30.24 22.58
N VAL A 219 -14.08 -29.21 22.62
CA VAL A 219 -15.53 -29.28 22.68
C VAL A 219 -16.12 -29.23 21.29
N GLU A 220 -15.63 -28.32 20.45
CA GLU A 220 -16.09 -28.13 19.10
C GLU A 220 -14.97 -27.58 18.23
N THR A 221 -14.99 -27.91 16.95
CA THR A 221 -14.13 -27.35 15.89
C THR A 221 -15.03 -26.86 14.78
N ILE A 222 -15.03 -25.57 14.54
CA ILE A 222 -15.85 -24.88 13.54
C ILE A 222 -14.97 -24.55 12.35
N ASP A 223 -15.26 -25.12 11.18
CA ASP A 223 -14.65 -24.68 9.92
C ASP A 223 -15.14 -23.26 9.61
N VAL A 224 -14.21 -22.33 9.45
CA VAL A 224 -14.54 -20.91 9.24
C VAL A 224 -15.29 -20.66 7.93
N THR A 225 -15.23 -21.57 6.98
CA THR A 225 -15.97 -21.50 5.70
C THR A 225 -17.36 -22.12 5.78
N SER A 226 -17.73 -22.72 6.93
CA SER A 226 -19.04 -23.33 7.12
C SER A 226 -20.16 -22.31 7.26
N GLY A 227 -21.41 -22.76 7.10
CA GLY A 227 -22.58 -21.91 7.32
C GLY A 227 -22.81 -21.49 8.77
N GLN A 228 -21.97 -21.94 9.71
CA GLN A 228 -21.98 -21.48 11.11
C GLN A 228 -21.28 -20.14 11.28
N VAL A 229 -20.44 -19.73 10.30
CA VAL A 229 -19.70 -18.48 10.33
C VAL A 229 -20.30 -17.51 9.34
N THR A 230 -20.57 -16.29 9.79
CA THR A 230 -21.15 -15.21 8.98
C THR A 230 -20.36 -13.93 9.11
N GLY A 231 -20.50 -13.00 8.17
CA GLY A 231 -19.87 -11.69 8.21
C GLY A 231 -18.62 -11.54 7.35
N THR A 232 -18.27 -12.55 6.50
CA THR A 232 -17.15 -12.40 5.55
C THR A 232 -17.29 -11.12 4.73
N GLY A 233 -16.16 -10.43 4.46
CA GLY A 233 -16.14 -9.13 3.78
C GLY A 233 -16.53 -7.95 4.67
N THR A 234 -16.74 -8.15 5.98
CA THR A 234 -17.05 -7.09 6.95
C THR A 234 -16.07 -7.09 8.13
N ALA A 235 -16.08 -6.02 8.93
CA ALA A 235 -15.28 -5.95 10.16
C ALA A 235 -15.79 -6.85 11.29
N THR A 236 -16.95 -7.50 11.15
CA THR A 236 -17.55 -8.33 12.20
C THR A 236 -17.85 -9.72 11.68
N ILE A 237 -17.20 -10.72 12.28
CA ILE A 237 -17.42 -12.14 12.03
C ILE A 237 -18.15 -12.75 13.22
N THR A 238 -19.18 -13.53 12.95
CA THR A 238 -20.04 -14.12 13.99
C THR A 238 -20.25 -15.60 13.74
#